data_e1b44ceec1607af32253cdd4c10619df
#
_entry.id   e1b44ceec1607af32253cdd4c10619df
#
_cell.length_a   1.000
_cell.length_b   1.000
_cell.length_c   1.000
_cell.angle_alpha   90.00
_cell.angle_beta   90.00
_cell.angle_gamma   90.00
#
_symmetry.space_group_name_H-M   'P 1'
#
loop_
_entity.id
_entity.type
_entity.pdbx_description
1 polymer ?
#
loop_
_entity_poly.entity_id
_entity_poly.type
_entity_poly.pdbx_seq_one_letter_code
_entity_poly.pdbx_strand_id
1 'polypeptide(L)'
;MPPVDPKAASAFSVVRSFPAIPTVCLGIFAVALAISSSAMKAACWVVLLSALVSSIAGFAFSPIAGAFLFHSLSEPTTIVRILLVASIAQQVYCVWRLRESIEMRQCAPYLFGSILTLPIGLHLLCNTSASTLLPILGALLITYGAFTALKPTLRSGKNPLWGRIMVGALGGITGGLAAFPAAFVSMWCHVQGFDKHRARAIIQPFILINQLLSLSLLMVLRPSEVMPLGLLFYAAPAVLGAYVGLMIFNRVDTATFNRIVGLLLMAAGIGFVTPL
;
A
#
# COMPACT_ATOMS: atom_id res chain seq x y z
N MET A 1 -2.49 -14.60 -28.20
CA MET A 1 -2.57 -14.68 -26.74
C MET A 1 -1.51 -15.65 -26.27
N PRO A 2 -0.51 -15.28 -25.48
CA PRO A 2 0.38 -16.25 -24.87
C PRO A 2 -0.42 -17.11 -23.88
N PRO A 3 -0.09 -18.40 -23.72
CA PRO A 3 -0.79 -19.30 -22.83
C PRO A 3 -0.69 -18.76 -21.38
N VAL A 4 -1.83 -18.72 -20.70
CA VAL A 4 -1.89 -18.41 -19.26
C VAL A 4 -1.15 -19.51 -18.53
N ASP A 5 -0.12 -19.16 -17.76
CA ASP A 5 0.66 -20.10 -16.95
C ASP A 5 -0.31 -20.88 -16.03
N PRO A 6 -0.38 -22.22 -16.16
CA PRO A 6 -1.29 -23.03 -15.35
C PRO A 6 -1.05 -22.91 -13.85
N LYS A 7 0.16 -22.49 -13.42
CA LYS A 7 0.47 -22.21 -12.00
C LYS A 7 -0.23 -20.94 -11.50
N ALA A 8 -0.44 -19.92 -12.36
CA ALA A 8 -1.20 -18.74 -12.01
C ALA A 8 -2.70 -19.04 -11.85
N ALA A 9 -3.24 -19.97 -12.62
CA ALA A 9 -4.64 -20.40 -12.50
C ALA A 9 -4.89 -21.23 -11.22
N SER A 10 -3.94 -22.06 -10.79
CA SER A 10 -4.06 -22.88 -9.58
C SER A 10 -4.01 -22.04 -8.29
N ALA A 11 -3.22 -20.97 -8.24
CA ALA A 11 -3.14 -20.07 -7.09
C ALA A 11 -4.49 -19.39 -6.79
N PHE A 12 -5.36 -19.26 -7.78
CA PHE A 12 -6.68 -18.65 -7.62
C PHE A 12 -7.82 -19.64 -7.30
N SER A 13 -7.67 -20.93 -7.59
CA SER A 13 -8.66 -21.95 -7.21
C SER A 13 -8.74 -22.18 -5.70
N VAL A 14 -7.70 -21.86 -4.96
CA VAL A 14 -7.60 -21.93 -3.49
C VAL A 14 -8.43 -20.87 -2.76
N VAL A 15 -9.06 -19.88 -3.48
CA VAL A 15 -9.95 -18.87 -2.86
C VAL A 15 -11.12 -19.52 -2.09
N ARG A 16 -11.53 -20.73 -2.45
CA ARG A 16 -12.63 -21.45 -1.79
C ARG A 16 -12.25 -22.13 -0.46
N SER A 17 -10.96 -22.19 -0.07
CA SER A 17 -10.50 -23.14 0.94
C SER A 17 -10.51 -22.65 2.39
N PHE A 18 -10.71 -21.36 2.70
CA PHE A 18 -10.74 -20.88 4.09
C PHE A 18 -11.80 -19.79 4.32
N PRO A 19 -13.08 -20.16 4.51
CA PRO A 19 -14.13 -19.22 4.89
C PRO A 19 -13.95 -18.65 6.30
N ALA A 20 -13.11 -19.27 7.14
CA ALA A 20 -12.91 -18.86 8.52
C ALA A 20 -12.26 -17.47 8.67
N ILE A 21 -11.27 -17.13 7.84
CA ILE A 21 -10.56 -15.83 7.97
C ILE A 21 -11.51 -14.65 7.77
N PRO A 22 -12.28 -14.53 6.66
CA PRO A 22 -13.21 -13.43 6.50
C PRO A 22 -14.32 -13.41 7.56
N THR A 23 -14.78 -14.57 8.02
CA THR A 23 -15.81 -14.64 9.07
C THR A 23 -15.29 -14.10 10.40
N VAL A 24 -14.09 -14.49 10.82
CA VAL A 24 -13.44 -13.96 12.03
C VAL A 24 -13.17 -12.45 11.90
N CYS A 25 -12.64 -11.99 10.76
CA CYS A 25 -12.42 -10.56 10.51
C CYS A 25 -13.74 -9.78 10.51
N LEU A 26 -14.83 -10.34 10.00
CA LEU A 26 -16.14 -9.70 10.03
C LEU A 26 -16.65 -9.54 11.48
N GLY A 27 -16.48 -10.57 12.32
CA GLY A 27 -16.81 -10.50 13.73
C GLY A 27 -16.01 -9.42 14.47
N ILE A 28 -14.69 -9.39 14.29
CA ILE A 28 -13.81 -8.36 14.88
C ILE A 28 -14.21 -6.97 14.38
N PHE A 29 -14.50 -6.83 13.09
CA PHE A 29 -14.93 -5.55 12.51
C PHE A 29 -16.27 -5.08 13.10
N ALA A 30 -17.24 -5.97 13.24
CA ALA A 30 -18.53 -5.65 13.87
C ALA A 30 -18.35 -5.19 15.33
N VAL A 31 -17.52 -5.89 16.11
CA VAL A 31 -17.17 -5.49 17.48
C VAL A 31 -16.47 -4.13 17.49
N ALA A 32 -15.48 -3.92 16.61
CA ALA A 32 -14.80 -2.65 16.48
C ALA A 32 -15.78 -1.50 16.20
N LEU A 33 -16.74 -1.69 15.29
CA LEU A 33 -17.78 -0.68 15.03
C LEU A 33 -18.71 -0.46 16.21
N ALA A 34 -19.03 -1.49 16.99
CA ALA A 34 -19.92 -1.36 18.13
C ALA A 34 -19.34 -0.49 19.26
N ILE A 35 -18.05 -0.69 19.57
CA ILE A 35 -17.38 -0.03 20.71
C ILE A 35 -16.67 1.29 20.34
N SER A 36 -16.57 1.62 19.06
CA SER A 36 -15.79 2.76 18.58
C SER A 36 -16.56 4.07 18.60
N SER A 37 -15.83 5.19 18.76
CA SER A 37 -16.33 6.53 18.51
C SER A 37 -16.71 6.75 17.04
N SER A 38 -17.47 7.80 16.74
CA SER A 38 -17.86 8.13 15.35
C SER A 38 -16.67 8.31 14.42
N ALA A 39 -15.62 8.98 14.90
CA ALA A 39 -14.39 9.19 14.13
C ALA A 39 -13.65 7.86 13.82
N MET A 40 -13.56 6.96 14.80
CA MET A 40 -12.94 5.66 14.61
C MET A 40 -13.76 4.75 13.67
N LYS A 41 -15.09 4.85 13.71
CA LYS A 41 -15.99 4.18 12.75
C LYS A 41 -15.71 4.64 11.32
N ALA A 42 -15.64 5.97 11.13
CA ALA A 42 -15.31 6.54 9.81
C ALA A 42 -13.94 6.05 9.32
N ALA A 43 -12.92 6.05 10.17
CA ALA A 43 -11.59 5.55 9.83
C ALA A 43 -11.60 4.05 9.48
N CYS A 44 -12.38 3.21 10.16
CA CYS A 44 -12.55 1.80 9.82
C CYS A 44 -13.15 1.59 8.42
N TRP A 45 -14.16 2.38 8.04
CA TRP A 45 -14.73 2.33 6.70
C TRP A 45 -13.75 2.83 5.64
N VAL A 46 -13.01 3.90 5.91
CA VAL A 46 -11.93 4.37 5.03
C VAL A 46 -10.90 3.28 4.80
N VAL A 47 -10.46 2.59 5.85
CA VAL A 47 -9.50 1.49 5.76
C VAL A 47 -10.05 0.33 4.92
N LEU A 48 -11.31 -0.08 5.16
CA LEU A 48 -11.95 -1.17 4.41
C LEU A 48 -12.04 -0.85 2.91
N LEU A 49 -12.57 0.32 2.56
CA LEU A 49 -12.73 0.73 1.16
C LEU A 49 -11.37 0.94 0.48
N SER A 50 -10.41 1.55 1.16
CA SER A 50 -9.05 1.73 0.64
C SER A 50 -8.35 0.40 0.41
N ALA A 51 -8.52 -0.57 1.32
CA ALA A 51 -7.97 -1.91 1.18
C ALA A 51 -8.60 -2.68 0.01
N LEU A 52 -9.92 -2.53 -0.18
CA LEU A 52 -10.63 -3.11 -1.32
C LEU A 52 -10.08 -2.56 -2.64
N VAL A 53 -10.06 -1.23 -2.79
CA VAL A 53 -9.58 -0.55 -4.01
C VAL A 53 -8.11 -0.89 -4.26
N SER A 54 -7.27 -0.80 -3.23
CA SER A 54 -5.84 -1.07 -3.38
C SER A 54 -5.56 -2.54 -3.72
N SER A 55 -6.37 -3.47 -3.23
CA SER A 55 -6.20 -4.90 -3.55
C SER A 55 -6.61 -5.24 -4.99
N ILE A 56 -7.48 -4.45 -5.61
CA ILE A 56 -7.75 -4.53 -7.05
C ILE A 56 -6.59 -3.93 -7.84
N ALA A 57 -6.06 -2.76 -7.45
CA ALA A 57 -4.95 -2.09 -8.12
C ALA A 57 -3.60 -2.79 -7.92
N GLY A 58 -3.42 -3.48 -6.80
CA GLY A 58 -2.17 -4.11 -6.37
C GLY A 58 -1.25 -3.20 -5.55
N PHE A 59 -1.64 -1.97 -5.32
CA PHE A 59 -0.91 -0.93 -4.59
C PHE A 59 -1.89 0.20 -4.19
N ALA A 60 -1.39 1.26 -3.59
CA ALA A 60 -2.13 2.50 -3.31
C ALA A 60 -3.03 2.48 -2.06
N PHE A 61 -2.87 1.52 -1.13
CA PHE A 61 -3.61 1.55 0.12
C PHE A 61 -3.33 2.82 0.91
N SER A 62 -2.06 3.07 1.26
CA SER A 62 -1.67 4.21 2.10
C SER A 62 -1.98 5.57 1.47
N PRO A 63 -1.80 5.80 0.15
CA PRO A 63 -2.24 7.04 -0.47
C PRO A 63 -3.74 7.29 -0.36
N ILE A 64 -4.56 6.27 -0.64
CA ILE A 64 -6.02 6.42 -0.61
C ILE A 64 -6.51 6.61 0.83
N ALA A 65 -6.11 5.74 1.76
CA ALA A 65 -6.49 5.85 3.15
C ALA A 65 -5.92 7.12 3.79
N GLY A 66 -4.65 7.46 3.49
CA GLY A 66 -3.98 8.65 3.98
C GLY A 66 -4.66 9.93 3.54
N ALA A 67 -5.12 10.02 2.30
CA ALA A 67 -5.85 11.19 1.80
C ALA A 67 -7.04 11.56 2.69
N PHE A 68 -7.77 10.57 3.19
CA PHE A 68 -8.88 10.80 4.11
C PHE A 68 -8.43 11.01 5.57
N LEU A 69 -7.47 10.21 6.03
CA LEU A 69 -7.03 10.26 7.43
C LEU A 69 -6.28 11.54 7.78
N PHE A 70 -5.45 12.08 6.88
CA PHE A 70 -4.74 13.35 7.10
C PHE A 70 -5.67 14.56 7.16
N HIS A 71 -6.89 14.48 6.61
CA HIS A 71 -7.92 15.51 6.75
C HIS A 71 -8.75 15.35 8.04
N SER A 72 -8.77 14.13 8.61
CA SER A 72 -9.61 13.81 9.77
C SER A 72 -8.85 13.80 11.08
N LEU A 73 -7.53 13.64 11.04
CA LEU A 73 -6.64 13.53 12.20
C LEU A 73 -5.49 14.51 12.06
N SER A 74 -5.08 15.14 13.16
CA SER A 74 -4.07 16.22 13.13
C SER A 74 -2.63 15.73 13.31
N GLU A 75 -2.43 14.50 13.79
CA GLU A 75 -1.12 14.02 14.22
C GLU A 75 -0.55 13.03 13.18
N PRO A 76 0.50 13.44 12.39
CA PRO A 76 1.01 12.64 11.27
C PRO A 76 1.55 11.27 11.67
N THR A 77 2.22 11.15 12.81
CA THR A 77 2.80 9.86 13.24
C THR A 77 1.72 8.85 13.60
N THR A 78 0.64 9.28 14.23
CA THR A 78 -0.54 8.42 14.51
C THR A 78 -1.19 7.95 13.21
N ILE A 79 -1.36 8.83 12.23
CA ILE A 79 -1.91 8.47 10.92
C ILE A 79 -1.03 7.41 10.25
N VAL A 80 0.28 7.63 10.20
CA VAL A 80 1.22 6.68 9.59
C VAL A 80 1.19 5.34 10.32
N ARG A 81 1.05 5.30 11.65
CA ARG A 81 0.88 4.05 12.40
C ARG A 81 -0.39 3.28 12.01
N ILE A 82 -1.53 3.98 11.88
CA ILE A 82 -2.79 3.37 11.39
C ILE A 82 -2.55 2.77 10.01
N LEU A 83 -1.94 3.55 9.11
CA LEU A 83 -1.64 3.10 7.75
C LEU A 83 -0.72 1.88 7.74
N LEU A 84 0.33 1.87 8.56
CA LEU A 84 1.27 0.74 8.67
C LEU A 84 0.57 -0.52 9.16
N VAL A 85 -0.18 -0.43 10.27
CA VAL A 85 -0.86 -1.61 10.85
C VAL A 85 -1.90 -2.19 9.90
N ALA A 86 -2.75 -1.34 9.34
CA ALA A 86 -3.78 -1.77 8.40
C ALA A 86 -3.16 -2.36 7.12
N SER A 87 -2.12 -1.71 6.59
CA SER A 87 -1.44 -2.18 5.40
C SER A 87 -0.65 -3.47 5.64
N ILE A 88 0.03 -3.63 6.78
CA ILE A 88 0.70 -4.88 7.14
C ILE A 88 -0.32 -6.03 7.14
N ALA A 89 -1.46 -5.87 7.80
CA ALA A 89 -2.50 -6.88 7.85
C ALA A 89 -3.01 -7.24 6.44
N GLN A 90 -3.28 -6.24 5.60
CA GLN A 90 -3.63 -6.42 4.19
C GLN A 90 -2.54 -7.17 3.43
N GLN A 91 -1.28 -6.76 3.57
CA GLN A 91 -0.16 -7.31 2.82
C GLN A 91 0.19 -8.74 3.26
N VAL A 92 0.11 -9.05 4.54
CA VAL A 92 0.25 -10.44 5.03
C VAL A 92 -0.74 -11.35 4.32
N TYR A 93 -2.00 -10.94 4.23
CA TYR A 93 -3.01 -11.70 3.51
C TYR A 93 -2.68 -11.82 2.02
N CYS A 94 -2.31 -10.71 1.35
CA CYS A 94 -1.99 -10.71 -0.08
C CYS A 94 -0.74 -11.56 -0.40
N VAL A 95 0.34 -11.43 0.38
CA VAL A 95 1.58 -12.19 0.22
C VAL A 95 1.33 -13.69 0.45
N TRP A 96 0.56 -14.03 1.48
CA TRP A 96 0.18 -15.42 1.73
C TRP A 96 -0.58 -16.04 0.55
N ARG A 97 -1.46 -15.26 -0.09
CA ARG A 97 -2.21 -15.70 -1.29
C ARG A 97 -1.34 -15.85 -2.52
N LEU A 98 -0.29 -15.05 -2.65
CA LEU A 98 0.62 -15.01 -3.79
C LEU A 98 1.93 -15.77 -3.56
N ARG A 99 2.11 -16.43 -2.42
CA ARG A 99 3.38 -17.03 -1.98
C ARG A 99 4.06 -17.92 -3.02
N GLU A 100 3.27 -18.65 -3.82
CA GLU A 100 3.79 -19.56 -4.86
C GLU A 100 4.36 -18.83 -6.08
N SER A 101 3.97 -17.58 -6.29
CA SER A 101 4.42 -16.72 -7.40
C SER A 101 5.54 -15.77 -6.99
N ILE A 102 5.88 -15.71 -5.69
CA ILE A 102 6.87 -14.76 -5.17
C ILE A 102 8.28 -15.32 -5.34
N GLU A 103 9.11 -14.58 -6.06
CA GLU A 103 10.55 -14.82 -6.18
C GLU A 103 11.33 -13.74 -5.44
N MET A 104 11.71 -13.99 -4.19
CA MET A 104 12.43 -13.03 -3.34
C MET A 104 13.71 -12.48 -3.98
N ARG A 105 14.37 -13.27 -4.84
CA ARG A 105 15.55 -12.85 -5.60
C ARG A 105 15.27 -11.67 -6.53
N GLN A 106 14.08 -11.58 -7.08
CA GLN A 106 13.68 -10.43 -7.92
C GLN A 106 13.38 -9.19 -7.06
N CYS A 107 12.88 -9.37 -5.83
CA CYS A 107 12.57 -8.31 -4.89
C CYS A 107 13.81 -7.74 -4.17
N ALA A 108 14.84 -8.56 -3.95
CA ALA A 108 16.01 -8.21 -3.16
C ALA A 108 16.72 -6.89 -3.54
N PRO A 109 16.95 -6.55 -4.82
CA PRO A 109 17.60 -5.28 -5.18
C PRO A 109 16.80 -4.05 -4.76
N TYR A 110 15.46 -4.11 -4.88
CA TYR A 110 14.58 -3.03 -4.45
C TYR A 110 14.61 -2.89 -2.93
N LEU A 111 14.58 -4.01 -2.20
CA LEU A 111 14.66 -4.03 -0.74
C LEU A 111 15.99 -3.49 -0.25
N PHE A 112 17.10 -3.84 -0.90
CA PHE A 112 18.41 -3.32 -0.52
C PHE A 112 18.44 -1.79 -0.58
N GLY A 113 17.99 -1.19 -1.69
CA GLY A 113 17.91 0.27 -1.81
C GLY A 113 16.99 0.89 -0.76
N SER A 114 15.84 0.26 -0.52
CA SER A 114 14.84 0.77 0.41
C SER A 114 15.31 0.72 1.88
N ILE A 115 15.92 -0.38 2.32
CA ILE A 115 16.40 -0.52 3.70
C ILE A 115 17.42 0.57 4.07
N LEU A 116 18.28 0.97 3.11
CA LEU A 116 19.28 2.02 3.33
C LEU A 116 18.65 3.40 3.50
N THR A 117 17.53 3.69 2.86
CA THR A 117 16.93 5.03 2.80
C THR A 117 15.67 5.19 3.65
N LEU A 118 15.05 4.10 4.07
CA LEU A 118 13.86 4.11 4.93
C LEU A 118 14.05 4.91 6.23
N PRO A 119 15.21 4.83 6.95
CA PRO A 119 15.45 5.67 8.12
C PRO A 119 15.39 7.17 7.82
N ILE A 120 15.79 7.60 6.61
CA ILE A 120 15.71 9.00 6.18
C ILE A 120 14.25 9.44 6.11
N GLY A 121 13.38 8.62 5.49
CA GLY A 121 11.95 8.90 5.40
C GLY A 121 11.29 8.99 6.77
N LEU A 122 11.62 8.10 7.70
CA LEU A 122 11.12 8.14 9.07
C LEU A 122 11.65 9.35 9.86
N HIS A 123 12.91 9.71 9.66
CA HIS A 123 13.48 10.90 10.27
C HIS A 123 12.73 12.16 9.83
N LEU A 124 12.45 12.27 8.53
CA LEU A 124 11.65 13.36 7.98
C LEU A 124 10.23 13.37 8.59
N LEU A 125 9.56 12.21 8.67
CA LEU A 125 8.24 12.12 9.30
C LEU A 125 8.25 12.64 10.74
N CYS A 126 9.25 12.24 11.53
CA CYS A 126 9.33 12.57 12.95
C CYS A 126 9.74 14.02 13.25
N ASN A 127 10.41 14.70 12.30
CA ASN A 127 11.01 16.01 12.52
C ASN A 127 10.46 17.10 11.61
N THR A 128 9.45 16.81 10.80
CA THR A 128 8.84 17.78 9.88
C THR A 128 7.38 18.04 10.28
N SER A 129 6.96 19.28 10.21
CA SER A 129 5.56 19.65 10.50
C SER A 129 4.60 19.14 9.42
N ALA A 130 3.34 18.94 9.79
CA ALA A 130 2.29 18.53 8.85
C ALA A 130 2.15 19.53 7.68
N SER A 131 2.31 20.84 7.94
CA SER A 131 2.25 21.89 6.92
C SER A 131 3.31 21.77 5.84
N THR A 132 4.47 21.18 6.15
CA THR A 132 5.52 20.90 5.17
C THR A 132 5.35 19.52 4.51
N LEU A 133 4.87 18.54 5.28
CA LEU A 133 4.70 17.17 4.78
C LEU A 133 3.56 17.05 3.77
N LEU A 134 2.40 17.69 4.04
CA LEU A 134 1.22 17.56 3.19
C LEU A 134 1.45 18.01 1.74
N PRO A 135 2.07 19.18 1.44
CA PRO A 135 2.38 19.55 0.06
C PRO A 135 3.33 18.57 -0.64
N ILE A 136 4.33 18.03 0.08
CA ILE A 136 5.26 17.03 -0.46
C ILE A 136 4.50 15.75 -0.83
N LEU A 137 3.64 15.27 0.07
CA LEU A 137 2.79 14.10 -0.18
C LEU A 137 1.80 14.39 -1.31
N GLY A 138 1.23 15.57 -1.37
CA GLY A 138 0.33 16.01 -2.43
C GLY A 138 1.01 15.97 -3.80
N ALA A 139 2.21 16.55 -3.92
CA ALA A 139 3.00 16.51 -5.14
C ALA A 139 3.33 15.07 -5.57
N LEU A 140 3.68 14.20 -4.62
CA LEU A 140 3.93 12.77 -4.87
C LEU A 140 2.67 12.07 -5.39
N LEU A 141 1.50 12.32 -4.76
CA LEU A 141 0.23 11.72 -5.18
C LEU A 141 -0.22 12.20 -6.54
N ILE A 142 -0.06 13.49 -6.86
CA ILE A 142 -0.37 14.05 -8.19
C ILE A 142 0.50 13.38 -9.25
N THR A 143 1.81 13.35 -9.03
CA THR A 143 2.77 12.76 -9.97
C THR A 143 2.48 11.28 -10.20
N TYR A 144 2.26 10.54 -9.11
CA TYR A 144 1.99 9.11 -9.18
C TYR A 144 0.61 8.81 -9.78
N GLY A 145 -0.40 9.61 -9.43
CA GLY A 145 -1.74 9.51 -9.98
C GLY A 145 -1.76 9.79 -11.49
N ALA A 146 -1.07 10.85 -11.93
CA ALA A 146 -0.90 11.18 -13.33
C ALA A 146 -0.22 10.02 -14.10
N PHE A 147 0.88 9.50 -13.58
CA PHE A 147 1.56 8.34 -14.17
C PHE A 147 0.62 7.13 -14.28
N THR A 148 -0.14 6.84 -13.22
CA THR A 148 -1.06 5.70 -13.18
C THR A 148 -2.24 5.87 -14.13
N ALA A 149 -2.76 7.10 -14.29
CA ALA A 149 -3.86 7.41 -15.21
C ALA A 149 -3.43 7.41 -16.70
N LEU A 150 -2.27 7.99 -16.99
CA LEU A 150 -1.77 8.14 -18.36
C LEU A 150 -1.10 6.88 -18.90
N LYS A 151 -0.50 6.07 -18.02
CA LYS A 151 0.24 4.85 -18.36
C LYS A 151 1.11 5.02 -19.61
N PRO A 152 2.13 5.88 -19.56
CA PRO A 152 2.97 6.12 -20.72
C PRO A 152 3.57 4.79 -21.21
N THR A 153 3.52 4.52 -22.50
CA THR A 153 4.01 3.29 -23.15
C THR A 153 5.54 3.28 -23.25
N LEU A 154 6.20 3.63 -22.15
CA LEU A 154 7.66 3.62 -22.05
C LEU A 154 8.10 2.18 -21.77
N ARG A 155 8.46 1.44 -22.79
CA ARG A 155 9.06 0.11 -22.62
C ARG A 155 10.57 0.25 -22.63
N SER A 156 11.19 0.15 -21.46
CA SER A 156 12.64 -0.01 -21.36
C SER A 156 12.96 -1.50 -21.46
N GLY A 157 13.67 -1.92 -22.51
CA GLY A 157 14.12 -3.32 -22.64
C GLY A 157 15.24 -3.70 -21.67
N LYS A 158 15.79 -2.75 -20.92
CA LYS A 158 16.88 -2.98 -19.96
C LYS A 158 16.36 -2.80 -18.54
N ASN A 159 16.55 -3.84 -17.71
CA ASN A 159 16.22 -3.80 -16.28
C ASN A 159 17.52 -3.86 -15.42
N PRO A 160 18.34 -2.79 -15.43
CA PRO A 160 19.63 -2.78 -14.78
C PRO A 160 19.50 -2.89 -13.25
N LEU A 161 20.48 -3.53 -12.63
CA LEU A 161 20.51 -3.71 -11.17
C LEU A 161 20.48 -2.39 -10.42
N TRP A 162 21.28 -1.41 -10.86
CA TRP A 162 21.33 -0.08 -10.24
C TRP A 162 19.97 0.63 -10.27
N GLY A 163 19.23 0.53 -11.39
CA GLY A 163 17.90 1.11 -11.52
C GLY A 163 16.90 0.53 -10.50
N ARG A 164 16.96 -0.79 -10.26
CA ARG A 164 16.14 -1.45 -9.24
C ARG A 164 16.50 -0.97 -7.83
N ILE A 165 17.80 -0.80 -7.54
CA ILE A 165 18.28 -0.28 -6.24
C ILE A 165 17.83 1.17 -6.05
N MET A 166 18.00 2.04 -7.05
CA MET A 166 17.59 3.46 -6.97
C MET A 166 16.09 3.62 -6.77
N VAL A 167 15.30 2.85 -7.52
CA VAL A 167 13.84 2.87 -7.39
C VAL A 167 13.41 2.35 -6.01
N GLY A 168 14.09 1.32 -5.50
CA GLY A 168 13.91 0.83 -4.15
C GLY A 168 14.26 1.90 -3.10
N ALA A 169 15.36 2.65 -3.29
CA ALA A 169 15.78 3.72 -2.41
C ALA A 169 14.71 4.84 -2.33
N LEU A 170 14.15 5.26 -3.45
CA LEU A 170 13.01 6.20 -3.47
C LEU A 170 11.79 5.62 -2.73
N GLY A 171 11.54 4.32 -2.92
CA GLY A 171 10.49 3.61 -2.17
C GLY A 171 10.73 3.58 -0.67
N GLY A 172 11.97 3.48 -0.22
CA GLY A 172 12.34 3.55 1.20
C GLY A 172 12.03 4.91 1.81
N ILE A 173 12.41 6.00 1.15
CA ILE A 173 12.10 7.35 1.61
C ILE A 173 10.58 7.55 1.73
N THR A 174 9.82 7.24 0.69
CA THR A 174 8.36 7.42 0.70
C THR A 174 7.65 6.42 1.61
N GLY A 175 8.22 5.24 1.80
CA GLY A 175 7.75 4.24 2.76
C GLY A 175 7.86 4.71 4.20
N GLY A 176 9.00 5.29 4.59
CA GLY A 176 9.21 5.87 5.91
C GLY A 176 8.39 7.13 6.13
N LEU A 177 8.32 8.02 5.12
CA LEU A 177 7.63 9.31 5.22
C LEU A 177 6.11 9.18 5.34
N ALA A 178 5.49 8.27 4.58
CA ALA A 178 4.03 8.21 4.42
C ALA A 178 3.46 6.78 4.35
N ALA A 179 4.21 5.77 4.76
CA ALA A 179 3.85 4.36 4.59
C ALA A 179 3.52 3.98 3.13
N PHE A 180 4.15 4.66 2.16
CA PHE A 180 3.89 4.47 0.73
C PHE A 180 5.13 4.04 -0.07
N PRO A 181 5.68 2.83 0.16
CA PRO A 181 6.92 2.40 -0.49
C PRO A 181 6.75 2.03 -1.97
N ALA A 182 5.53 1.69 -2.41
CA ALA A 182 5.32 1.05 -3.71
C ALA A 182 5.25 2.00 -4.91
N ALA A 183 5.16 3.32 -4.72
CA ALA A 183 4.97 4.26 -5.83
C ALA A 183 5.97 4.06 -6.97
N PHE A 184 7.24 4.22 -6.66
CA PHE A 184 8.31 4.16 -7.67
C PHE A 184 8.55 2.74 -8.19
N VAL A 185 8.41 1.72 -7.33
CA VAL A 185 8.56 0.31 -7.75
C VAL A 185 7.44 -0.09 -8.70
N SER A 186 6.21 0.36 -8.49
CA SER A 186 5.10 0.08 -9.40
C SER A 186 5.25 0.80 -10.74
N MET A 187 5.70 2.07 -10.73
CA MET A 187 6.05 2.81 -11.95
C MET A 187 7.13 2.06 -12.74
N TRP A 188 8.19 1.62 -12.05
CA TRP A 188 9.28 0.87 -12.67
C TRP A 188 8.80 -0.43 -13.29
N CYS A 189 8.02 -1.24 -12.58
CA CYS A 189 7.45 -2.49 -13.10
C CYS A 189 6.62 -2.21 -14.36
N HIS A 190 5.86 -1.10 -14.39
CA HIS A 190 5.09 -0.71 -15.56
C HIS A 190 5.99 -0.33 -16.74
N VAL A 191 7.01 0.52 -16.53
CA VAL A 191 7.99 0.92 -17.56
C VAL A 191 8.75 -0.28 -18.12
N GLN A 192 9.01 -1.29 -17.29
CA GLN A 192 9.65 -2.55 -17.71
C GLN A 192 8.68 -3.48 -18.48
N GLY A 193 7.41 -3.12 -18.58
CA GLY A 193 6.40 -3.92 -19.28
C GLY A 193 6.03 -5.22 -18.55
N PHE A 194 6.21 -5.28 -17.22
CA PHE A 194 5.81 -6.46 -16.45
C PHE A 194 4.29 -6.59 -16.46
N ASP A 195 3.83 -7.82 -16.64
CA ASP A 195 2.41 -8.13 -16.50
C ASP A 195 1.95 -7.95 -15.04
N LYS A 196 0.62 -7.88 -14.85
CA LYS A 196 0.03 -7.60 -13.54
C LYS A 196 0.38 -8.64 -12.45
N HIS A 197 0.62 -9.90 -12.82
CA HIS A 197 0.95 -10.96 -11.86
C HIS A 197 2.42 -10.85 -11.41
N ARG A 198 3.33 -10.65 -12.37
CA ARG A 198 4.75 -10.45 -12.09
C ARG A 198 5.00 -9.16 -11.30
N ALA A 199 4.34 -8.08 -11.66
CA ALA A 199 4.44 -6.82 -10.92
C ALA A 199 4.01 -7.02 -9.46
N ARG A 200 2.89 -7.71 -9.20
CA ARG A 200 2.43 -8.01 -7.85
C ARG A 200 3.37 -8.90 -7.06
N ALA A 201 3.96 -9.91 -7.69
CA ALA A 201 4.92 -10.81 -7.07
C ALA A 201 6.17 -10.07 -6.53
N ILE A 202 6.49 -8.90 -7.10
CA ILE A 202 7.57 -8.02 -6.63
C ILE A 202 7.03 -6.99 -5.60
N ILE A 203 5.93 -6.32 -5.93
CA ILE A 203 5.42 -5.18 -5.17
C ILE A 203 4.88 -5.60 -3.80
N GLN A 204 4.14 -6.71 -3.70
CA GLN A 204 3.49 -7.12 -2.46
C GLN A 204 4.49 -7.45 -1.34
N PRO A 205 5.51 -8.34 -1.55
CA PRO A 205 6.51 -8.60 -0.52
C PRO A 205 7.38 -7.36 -0.24
N PHE A 206 7.65 -6.53 -1.25
CA PHE A 206 8.37 -5.28 -1.05
C PHE A 206 7.62 -4.34 -0.10
N ILE A 207 6.31 -4.15 -0.28
CA ILE A 207 5.49 -3.34 0.62
C ILE A 207 5.50 -3.94 2.03
N LEU A 208 5.22 -5.23 2.17
CA LEU A 208 5.15 -5.89 3.47
C LEU A 208 6.42 -5.71 4.29
N ILE A 209 7.59 -6.00 3.68
CA ILE A 209 8.88 -5.90 4.37
C ILE A 209 9.17 -4.44 4.74
N ASN A 210 8.93 -3.49 3.83
CA ASN A 210 9.13 -2.08 4.14
C ASN A 210 8.25 -1.59 5.30
N GLN A 211 7.00 -2.00 5.33
CA GLN A 211 6.07 -1.58 6.39
C GLN A 211 6.39 -2.22 7.73
N LEU A 212 6.81 -3.48 7.74
CA LEU A 212 7.30 -4.12 8.96
C LEU A 212 8.54 -3.39 9.50
N LEU A 213 9.50 -3.07 8.64
CA LEU A 213 10.69 -2.31 9.02
C LEU A 213 10.34 -0.89 9.48
N SER A 214 9.45 -0.19 8.76
CA SER A 214 8.99 1.14 9.13
C SER A 214 8.31 1.15 10.50
N LEU A 215 7.43 0.19 10.77
CA LEU A 215 6.74 0.10 12.05
C LEU A 215 7.75 -0.22 13.18
N SER A 216 8.63 -1.21 12.98
CA SER A 216 9.64 -1.59 13.96
C SER A 216 10.58 -0.41 14.30
N LEU A 217 11.05 0.31 13.28
CA LEU A 217 11.96 1.42 13.49
C LEU A 217 11.23 2.63 14.11
N LEU A 218 9.97 2.88 13.75
CA LEU A 218 9.16 3.93 14.36
C LEU A 218 8.91 3.67 15.86
N MET A 219 8.72 2.42 16.24
CA MET A 219 8.63 2.03 17.67
C MET A 219 9.92 2.28 18.44
N VAL A 220 11.07 2.14 17.79
CA VAL A 220 12.39 2.46 18.40
C VAL A 220 12.61 3.98 18.48
N LEU A 221 12.25 4.72 17.45
CA LEU A 221 12.45 6.18 17.40
C LEU A 221 11.48 6.97 18.29
N ARG A 222 10.31 6.42 18.58
CA ARG A 222 9.25 7.04 19.39
C ARG A 222 8.74 6.06 20.46
N PRO A 223 9.59 5.61 21.40
CA PRO A 223 9.23 4.61 22.41
C PRO A 223 8.21 5.11 23.42
N SER A 224 8.13 6.43 23.66
CA SER A 224 7.18 7.04 24.58
C SER A 224 5.73 6.99 24.07
N GLU A 225 5.55 6.81 22.79
CA GLU A 225 4.26 6.65 22.18
C GLU A 225 3.93 5.15 22.06
N VAL A 226 3.50 4.55 23.16
CA VAL A 226 3.04 3.15 23.19
C VAL A 226 2.01 2.96 22.09
N MET A 227 2.22 1.93 21.26
CA MET A 227 1.26 1.60 20.20
C MET A 227 -0.09 1.23 20.86
N PRO A 228 -1.15 2.04 20.72
CA PRO A 228 -2.42 1.70 21.32
C PRO A 228 -2.93 0.40 20.70
N LEU A 229 -3.27 -0.60 21.53
CA LEU A 229 -3.86 -1.87 21.06
C LEU A 229 -5.09 -1.62 20.18
N GLY A 230 -5.78 -0.49 20.36
CA GLY A 230 -6.88 -0.06 19.50
C GLY A 230 -6.52 0.08 18.02
N LEU A 231 -5.23 0.30 17.67
CA LEU A 231 -4.81 0.33 16.26
C LEU A 231 -4.95 -1.03 15.57
N LEU A 232 -4.91 -2.14 16.33
CA LEU A 232 -5.10 -3.48 15.79
C LEU A 232 -6.54 -3.69 15.25
N PHE A 233 -7.51 -2.90 15.72
CA PHE A 233 -8.87 -2.96 15.16
C PHE A 233 -8.93 -2.58 13.68
N TYR A 234 -7.98 -1.80 13.17
CA TYR A 234 -7.89 -1.48 11.74
C TYR A 234 -7.39 -2.65 10.86
N ALA A 235 -6.82 -3.69 11.48
CA ALA A 235 -6.39 -4.88 10.74
C ALA A 235 -7.56 -5.65 10.13
N ALA A 236 -8.66 -5.80 10.87
CA ALA A 236 -9.82 -6.56 10.41
C ALA A 236 -10.48 -5.97 9.14
N PRO A 237 -10.86 -4.67 9.10
CA PRO A 237 -11.38 -4.07 7.88
C PRO A 237 -10.38 -4.09 6.71
N ALA A 238 -9.06 -3.97 6.98
CA ALA A 238 -8.05 -4.05 5.95
C ALA A 238 -8.00 -5.44 5.30
N VAL A 239 -8.06 -6.52 6.09
CA VAL A 239 -8.08 -7.90 5.57
C VAL A 239 -9.39 -8.19 4.84
N LEU A 240 -10.54 -7.72 5.34
CA LEU A 240 -11.83 -7.87 4.67
C LEU A 240 -11.84 -7.17 3.31
N GLY A 241 -11.37 -5.92 3.26
CA GLY A 241 -11.24 -5.19 2.00
C GLY A 241 -10.31 -5.89 1.02
N ALA A 242 -9.18 -6.42 1.50
CA ALA A 242 -8.26 -7.19 0.68
C ALA A 242 -8.88 -8.47 0.13
N TYR A 243 -9.61 -9.21 0.96
CA TYR A 243 -10.31 -10.42 0.55
C TYR A 243 -11.28 -10.16 -0.60
N VAL A 244 -12.17 -9.17 -0.43
CA VAL A 244 -13.14 -8.80 -1.46
C VAL A 244 -12.44 -8.25 -2.71
N GLY A 245 -11.45 -7.37 -2.55
CA GLY A 245 -10.71 -6.79 -3.67
C GLY A 245 -9.98 -7.84 -4.51
N LEU A 246 -9.37 -8.86 -3.89
CA LEU A 246 -8.73 -9.95 -4.62
C LEU A 246 -9.73 -10.85 -5.37
N MET A 247 -10.95 -11.04 -4.85
CA MET A 247 -12.01 -11.76 -5.57
C MET A 247 -12.42 -11.03 -6.85
N ILE A 248 -12.45 -9.70 -6.81
CA ILE A 248 -12.87 -8.85 -7.92
C ILE A 248 -11.73 -8.67 -8.94
N PHE A 249 -10.47 -8.69 -8.51
CA PHE A 249 -9.28 -8.38 -9.31
C PHE A 249 -9.24 -9.05 -10.69
N ASN A 250 -9.63 -10.32 -10.79
CA ASN A 250 -9.61 -11.05 -12.06
C ASN A 250 -10.73 -10.66 -13.02
N ARG A 251 -11.79 -10.03 -12.52
CA ARG A 251 -13.00 -9.67 -13.28
C ARG A 251 -12.97 -8.23 -13.79
N VAL A 252 -12.05 -7.39 -13.27
CA VAL A 252 -11.98 -5.98 -13.61
C VAL A 252 -10.94 -5.74 -14.70
N ASP A 253 -11.31 -4.93 -15.70
CA ASP A 253 -10.33 -4.39 -16.64
C ASP A 253 -9.34 -3.48 -15.90
N THR A 254 -8.10 -3.95 -15.88
CA THR A 254 -7.03 -3.30 -15.12
C THR A 254 -6.69 -1.90 -15.66
N ALA A 255 -6.91 -1.64 -16.95
CA ALA A 255 -6.58 -0.35 -17.55
C ALA A 255 -7.55 0.74 -17.07
N THR A 256 -8.85 0.49 -17.21
CA THR A 256 -9.90 1.40 -16.76
C THR A 256 -9.83 1.62 -15.25
N PHE A 257 -9.65 0.55 -14.47
CA PHE A 257 -9.54 0.64 -13.02
C PHE A 257 -8.36 1.50 -12.57
N ASN A 258 -7.16 1.28 -13.11
CA ASN A 258 -5.98 2.08 -12.79
C ASN A 258 -6.15 3.55 -13.18
N ARG A 259 -6.87 3.84 -14.27
CA ARG A 259 -7.18 5.22 -14.66
C ARG A 259 -8.05 5.91 -13.61
N ILE A 260 -9.08 5.24 -13.11
CA ILE A 260 -9.94 5.75 -12.04
C ILE A 260 -9.11 5.98 -10.76
N VAL A 261 -8.30 5.00 -10.34
CA VAL A 261 -7.42 5.13 -9.17
C VAL A 261 -6.43 6.28 -9.35
N GLY A 262 -5.82 6.43 -10.53
CA GLY A 262 -4.92 7.54 -10.83
C GLY A 262 -5.61 8.91 -10.68
N LEU A 263 -6.83 9.07 -11.19
CA LEU A 263 -7.61 10.30 -11.04
C LEU A 263 -7.96 10.59 -9.57
N LEU A 264 -8.35 9.56 -8.80
CA LEU A 264 -8.61 9.71 -7.37
C LEU A 264 -7.36 10.15 -6.59
N LEU A 265 -6.19 9.57 -6.92
CA LEU A 265 -4.92 9.96 -6.30
C LEU A 265 -4.52 11.40 -6.65
N MET A 266 -4.76 11.84 -7.89
CA MET A 266 -4.52 13.22 -8.28
C MET A 266 -5.45 14.19 -7.52
N ALA A 267 -6.73 13.86 -7.42
CA ALA A 267 -7.70 14.67 -6.66
C ALA A 267 -7.30 14.77 -5.18
N ALA A 268 -6.91 13.65 -4.57
CA ALA A 268 -6.41 13.60 -3.20
C ALA A 268 -5.13 14.46 -3.02
N GLY A 269 -4.19 14.36 -3.98
CA GLY A 269 -2.97 15.15 -3.97
C GLY A 269 -3.22 16.64 -4.10
N ILE A 270 -4.17 17.07 -4.92
CA ILE A 270 -4.59 18.46 -5.02
C ILE A 270 -5.12 18.96 -3.68
N GLY A 271 -5.98 18.16 -2.99
CA GLY A 271 -6.48 18.51 -1.65
C GLY A 271 -5.39 18.65 -0.59
N PHE A 272 -4.21 18.03 -0.76
CA PHE A 272 -3.07 18.23 0.14
C PHE A 272 -2.23 19.46 -0.18
N VAL A 273 -2.24 19.93 -1.42
CA VAL A 273 -1.49 21.13 -1.86
C VAL A 273 -2.29 22.41 -1.64
N THR A 274 -3.61 22.34 -1.81
CA THR A 274 -4.50 23.48 -1.55
C THR A 274 -4.89 23.50 -0.08
N PRO A 275 -4.44 24.47 0.73
CA PRO A 275 -4.97 24.62 2.09
C PRO A 275 -6.48 24.91 2.01
N LEU A 276 -7.26 24.13 2.73
CA LEU A 276 -8.67 24.43 2.97
C LEU A 276 -8.80 25.60 3.95
#